data_ad4bcce9166132937396edd00692e17e
#
_entry.id   ad4bcce9166132937396edd00692e17e
#
_cell.length_a   1.000
_cell.length_b   1.000
_cell.length_c   1.000
_cell.angle_alpha   90.00
_cell.angle_beta   90.00
_cell.angle_gamma   90.00
#
_symmetry.space_group_name_H-M   'P 1'
#
loop_
_entity.id
_entity.type
_entity.pdbx_description
1 polymer ?
#
loop_
_entity_poly.entity_id
_entity_poly.type
_entity_poly.pdbx_seq_one_letter_code
_entity_poly.pdbx_strand_id
1 'polypeptide(L)'
;MLCLMKKGMLFLFVGVCLTFSGVSALAQDVPGDYQEVLKSLDRKGDYKAGVLKVNIPRSDLKITIQGFSTPTPFGFGGWVALTKATDGSDVMMGDLVLLQDEVNPVLSALLDNGIDVTALHNHFFWDDPHVFYMHVHGMGKAADLARRVKPALDLIGHVKLEASAAASSGGTPLDTAKLAKIAGHEGEQTGAVYKITVGRDDLGMKEHGATINARMGLNTWAAFVGTQEDAAIAGDVAMLEDEVTPVLKALRKNGLDVVAIHHHMTGDRPVVIFLHYWGRGPAEKLAAGFRAALDNIGGGHAGMSAHSDSSSQEPNDIVNAVKVTAQKDCGCGQCAAKGCDPCKGKNCHYCVAKALVVKDCGCGGCDAKGCSMCGPGCDVCKFHLAPSAAASSSGAASTKPN
;
A
#
# COMPACT_ATOMS: atom_id res chain seq x y z
N MET A 1 -85.30 -0.71 36.01
CA MET A 1 -84.10 0.19 36.00
C MET A 1 -82.88 -0.69 35.72
N LEU A 2 -82.39 -0.64 34.50
CA LEU A 2 -81.36 -1.51 33.97
C LEU A 2 -79.97 -0.89 34.19
N CYS A 3 -79.08 -1.61 34.87
CA CYS A 3 -77.71 -1.23 35.08
C CYS A 3 -76.85 -1.93 34.01
N LEU A 4 -76.26 -1.17 33.06
CA LEU A 4 -75.38 -1.67 32.00
C LEU A 4 -73.94 -1.76 32.57
N MET A 5 -73.41 -2.99 32.68
CA MET A 5 -71.99 -3.22 32.99
C MET A 5 -71.15 -3.15 31.68
N LYS A 6 -70.26 -2.15 31.57
CA LYS A 6 -69.25 -2.08 30.54
C LYS A 6 -68.06 -3.00 30.89
N LYS A 7 -67.82 -4.03 30.10
CA LYS A 7 -66.59 -4.84 30.17
C LYS A 7 -65.44 -4.06 29.57
N GLY A 8 -64.45 -3.68 30.40
CA GLY A 8 -63.16 -3.13 29.96
C GLY A 8 -62.24 -4.29 29.60
N MET A 9 -61.77 -4.32 28.34
CA MET A 9 -60.79 -5.28 27.84
C MET A 9 -59.39 -4.71 28.09
N LEU A 10 -58.66 -5.33 29.01
CA LEU A 10 -57.27 -4.97 29.36
C LEU A 10 -56.31 -5.60 28.35
N PHE A 11 -55.73 -4.79 27.43
CA PHE A 11 -54.66 -5.22 26.57
C PHE A 11 -53.36 -5.24 27.33
N LEU A 12 -52.82 -6.43 27.56
CA LEU A 12 -51.48 -6.62 28.11
C LEU A 12 -50.46 -6.46 26.98
N PHE A 13 -49.76 -5.32 26.94
CA PHE A 13 -48.60 -5.14 26.06
C PHE A 13 -47.41 -5.85 26.69
N VAL A 14 -47.06 -7.01 26.18
CA VAL A 14 -45.76 -7.65 26.48
C VAL A 14 -44.72 -6.99 25.64
N GLY A 15 -44.00 -6.02 26.24
CA GLY A 15 -42.82 -5.40 25.63
C GLY A 15 -41.68 -6.41 25.61
N VAL A 16 -41.36 -6.97 24.45
CA VAL A 16 -40.13 -7.74 24.25
C VAL A 16 -38.98 -6.74 24.20
N CYS A 17 -38.29 -6.56 25.33
CA CYS A 17 -37.02 -5.86 25.40
C CYS A 17 -35.94 -6.73 24.74
N LEU A 18 -35.68 -6.51 23.45
CA LEU A 18 -34.49 -7.03 22.78
C LEU A 18 -33.27 -6.31 23.34
N THR A 19 -32.64 -6.90 24.38
CA THR A 19 -31.33 -6.48 24.82
C THR A 19 -30.33 -6.84 23.74
N PHE A 20 -29.92 -5.86 22.92
CA PHE A 20 -28.72 -5.97 22.10
C PHE A 20 -27.53 -6.09 23.07
N SER A 21 -27.13 -7.30 23.35
CA SER A 21 -25.86 -7.59 23.99
C SER A 21 -24.78 -7.21 22.98
N GLY A 22 -24.27 -6.00 23.06
CA GLY A 22 -23.04 -5.61 22.38
C GLY A 22 -21.95 -6.57 22.83
N VAL A 23 -21.52 -7.47 21.96
CA VAL A 23 -20.35 -8.30 22.19
C VAL A 23 -19.16 -7.35 22.15
N SER A 24 -18.76 -6.84 23.31
CA SER A 24 -17.43 -6.24 23.49
C SER A 24 -16.44 -7.33 23.11
N ALA A 25 -15.74 -7.15 22.00
CA ALA A 25 -14.64 -8.03 21.63
C ALA A 25 -13.56 -7.89 22.71
N LEU A 26 -13.58 -8.81 23.67
CA LEU A 26 -12.55 -8.91 24.69
C LEU A 26 -11.20 -9.08 23.97
N ALA A 27 -10.19 -8.35 24.42
CA ALA A 27 -8.82 -8.54 23.97
C ALA A 27 -8.48 -10.03 24.18
N GLN A 28 -8.08 -10.70 23.10
CA GLN A 28 -7.67 -12.10 23.19
C GLN A 28 -6.34 -12.18 23.95
N ASP A 29 -6.17 -13.19 24.81
CA ASP A 29 -4.89 -13.42 25.44
C ASP A 29 -3.81 -13.65 24.39
N VAL A 30 -2.68 -12.97 24.55
CA VAL A 30 -1.54 -13.11 23.64
C VAL A 30 -0.96 -14.52 23.75
N PRO A 31 -0.88 -15.31 22.66
CA PRO A 31 -0.25 -16.64 22.66
C PRO A 31 1.18 -16.61 23.18
N GLY A 32 1.64 -17.73 23.79
CA GLY A 32 2.94 -17.81 24.45
C GLY A 32 4.12 -17.46 23.54
N ASP A 33 4.11 -17.94 22.30
CA ASP A 33 5.14 -17.62 21.30
C ASP A 33 5.15 -16.11 20.92
N TYR A 34 4.00 -15.46 20.93
CA TYR A 34 3.90 -14.02 20.72
C TYR A 34 4.25 -13.19 21.96
N GLN A 35 4.13 -13.75 23.16
CA GLN A 35 4.69 -13.12 24.36
C GLN A 35 6.22 -13.03 24.30
N GLU A 36 6.88 -14.05 23.73
CA GLU A 36 8.34 -14.03 23.47
C GLU A 36 8.72 -12.94 22.47
N VAL A 37 7.90 -12.71 21.43
CA VAL A 37 8.08 -11.59 20.50
C VAL A 37 8.07 -10.26 21.24
N LEU A 38 7.04 -10.01 22.05
CA LEU A 38 6.92 -8.76 22.82
C LEU A 38 8.09 -8.56 23.77
N LYS A 39 8.54 -9.63 24.45
CA LYS A 39 9.73 -9.59 25.30
C LYS A 39 11.01 -9.31 24.50
N SER A 40 11.18 -9.95 23.34
CA SER A 40 12.36 -9.75 22.49
C SER A 40 12.43 -8.35 21.95
N LEU A 41 11.30 -7.75 21.57
CA LEU A 41 11.23 -6.38 21.07
C LEU A 41 11.29 -5.32 22.18
N ASP A 42 11.12 -5.73 23.45
CA ASP A 42 10.93 -4.83 24.60
C ASP A 42 9.80 -3.80 24.34
N ARG A 43 8.67 -4.29 23.81
CA ARG A 43 7.53 -3.46 23.43
C ARG A 43 6.21 -4.10 23.83
N LYS A 44 5.17 -3.26 23.95
CA LYS A 44 3.80 -3.73 24.11
C LYS A 44 3.19 -3.95 22.72
N GLY A 45 2.25 -4.89 22.66
CA GLY A 45 1.45 -5.17 21.47
C GLY A 45 0.07 -5.66 21.85
N ASP A 46 -0.80 -5.79 20.88
CA ASP A 46 -2.12 -6.37 21.05
C ASP A 46 -2.35 -7.52 20.08
N TYR A 47 -3.06 -8.54 20.55
CA TYR A 47 -3.42 -9.69 19.74
C TYR A 47 -4.92 -9.70 19.48
N LYS A 48 -5.30 -9.65 18.21
CA LYS A 48 -6.70 -9.64 17.78
C LYS A 48 -6.82 -10.22 16.37
N ALA A 49 -7.88 -10.95 16.10
CA ALA A 49 -8.15 -11.56 14.79
C ALA A 49 -6.97 -12.39 14.23
N GLY A 50 -6.26 -13.13 15.09
CA GLY A 50 -5.11 -13.96 14.70
C GLY A 50 -3.82 -13.19 14.44
N VAL A 51 -3.77 -11.89 14.69
CA VAL A 51 -2.64 -11.02 14.41
C VAL A 51 -2.11 -10.39 15.69
N LEU A 52 -0.82 -10.59 15.98
CA LEU A 52 -0.08 -9.75 16.92
C LEU A 52 0.35 -8.46 16.21
N LYS A 53 -0.01 -7.31 16.74
CA LYS A 53 0.43 -6.00 16.25
C LYS A 53 1.22 -5.26 17.32
N VAL A 54 2.41 -4.80 16.96
CA VAL A 54 3.31 -4.00 17.81
C VAL A 54 3.42 -2.62 17.18
N ASN A 55 2.92 -1.59 17.88
CA ASN A 55 2.97 -0.22 17.40
C ASN A 55 4.31 0.44 17.76
N ILE A 56 4.81 1.26 16.83
CA ILE A 56 6.07 2.01 16.91
C ILE A 56 5.75 3.47 16.62
N PRO A 57 5.03 4.17 17.52
CA PRO A 57 4.58 5.53 17.28
C PRO A 57 5.77 6.50 17.33
N ARG A 58 5.80 7.46 16.39
CA ARG A 58 6.77 8.55 16.35
C ARG A 58 6.29 9.76 17.17
N SER A 59 5.98 9.52 18.44
CA SER A 59 5.58 10.58 19.37
C SER A 59 6.73 11.55 19.73
N ASP A 60 7.94 11.21 19.34
CA ASP A 60 9.14 12.05 19.40
C ASP A 60 9.12 13.17 18.33
N LEU A 61 8.34 13.02 17.25
CA LEU A 61 8.27 13.98 16.16
C LEU A 61 7.10 14.98 16.37
N LYS A 62 7.36 16.22 15.95
CA LYS A 62 6.35 17.26 15.81
C LYS A 62 6.31 17.66 14.34
N ILE A 63 5.34 17.16 13.62
CA ILE A 63 5.29 17.29 12.16
C ILE A 63 4.21 18.29 11.78
N THR A 64 4.53 19.17 10.85
CA THR A 64 3.57 20.02 10.15
C THR A 64 3.49 19.61 8.68
N ILE A 65 2.30 19.76 8.07
CA ILE A 65 2.10 19.56 6.64
C ILE A 65 1.46 20.83 6.09
N GLN A 66 2.14 21.50 5.18
CA GLN A 66 1.71 22.84 4.72
C GLN A 66 1.45 23.81 5.89
N GLY A 67 2.28 23.74 6.95
CA GLY A 67 2.13 24.55 8.15
C GLY A 67 0.98 24.12 9.08
N PHE A 68 0.25 23.04 8.75
CA PHE A 68 -0.78 22.48 9.60
C PHE A 68 -0.17 21.45 10.55
N SER A 69 -0.34 21.63 11.86
CA SER A 69 0.20 20.71 12.86
C SER A 69 -0.57 19.38 12.87
N THR A 70 0.18 18.28 12.76
CA THR A 70 -0.38 16.94 12.65
C THR A 70 0.11 16.04 13.79
N PRO A 71 -0.79 15.47 14.60
CA PRO A 71 -0.41 14.58 15.70
C PRO A 71 -0.07 13.18 15.19
N THR A 72 0.72 12.42 15.97
CA THR A 72 1.16 11.05 15.64
C THR A 72 0.07 10.12 15.08
N PRO A 73 -1.16 10.04 15.65
CA PRO A 73 -2.19 9.15 15.12
C PRO A 73 -2.70 9.49 13.71
N PHE A 74 -2.38 10.69 13.22
CA PHE A 74 -2.80 11.14 11.90
C PHE A 74 -2.15 10.35 10.73
N GLY A 75 -0.97 9.79 10.96
CA GLY A 75 -0.27 8.99 9.96
C GLY A 75 1.17 8.65 10.33
N PHE A 76 1.63 9.01 11.53
CA PHE A 76 3.02 8.83 11.97
C PHE A 76 3.18 7.69 12.98
N GLY A 77 2.35 6.67 12.87
CA GLY A 77 2.39 5.47 13.69
C GLY A 77 2.98 4.30 12.93
N GLY A 78 4.29 4.06 13.06
CA GLY A 78 4.91 2.84 12.56
C GLY A 78 4.40 1.60 13.30
N TRP A 79 4.55 0.44 12.70
CA TRP A 79 4.13 -0.84 13.29
C TRP A 79 4.82 -2.02 12.64
N VAL A 80 4.85 -3.16 13.35
CA VAL A 80 5.08 -4.50 12.81
C VAL A 80 3.94 -5.42 13.27
N ALA A 81 3.53 -6.35 12.41
CA ALA A 81 2.45 -7.29 12.70
C ALA A 81 2.84 -8.70 12.26
N LEU A 82 2.43 -9.72 13.03
CA LEU A 82 2.71 -11.12 12.75
C LEU A 82 1.42 -11.93 12.74
N THR A 83 1.32 -12.89 11.83
CA THR A 83 0.23 -13.85 11.73
C THR A 83 0.75 -15.22 11.31
N LYS A 84 0.04 -16.30 11.71
CA LYS A 84 0.43 -17.68 11.43
C LYS A 84 0.19 -18.06 9.98
N ALA A 85 1.20 -18.68 9.36
CA ALA A 85 1.09 -19.42 8.11
C ALA A 85 0.62 -20.88 8.39
N THR A 86 0.19 -21.59 7.34
CA THR A 86 -0.34 -22.95 7.48
C THR A 86 0.74 -23.99 7.78
N ASP A 87 1.99 -23.72 7.51
CA ASP A 87 3.13 -24.58 7.82
C ASP A 87 3.66 -24.38 9.27
N GLY A 88 3.00 -23.51 10.05
CA GLY A 88 3.39 -23.18 11.43
C GLY A 88 4.47 -22.10 11.54
N SER A 89 4.96 -21.56 10.42
CA SER A 89 5.76 -20.34 10.42
C SER A 89 4.87 -19.11 10.66
N ASP A 90 5.49 -17.94 10.73
CA ASP A 90 4.81 -16.65 10.80
C ASP A 90 5.17 -15.81 9.57
N VAL A 91 4.19 -15.04 9.10
CA VAL A 91 4.40 -13.91 8.19
C VAL A 91 4.46 -12.64 9.04
N MET A 92 5.52 -11.87 8.88
CA MET A 92 5.67 -10.54 9.47
C MET A 92 5.58 -9.49 8.36
N MET A 93 4.76 -8.49 8.60
CA MET A 93 4.68 -7.28 7.78
C MET A 93 4.83 -6.05 8.68
N GLY A 94 5.25 -4.94 8.11
CA GLY A 94 5.37 -3.70 8.87
C GLY A 94 5.42 -2.48 7.98
N ASP A 95 5.25 -1.34 8.64
CA ASP A 95 5.38 -0.01 8.06
C ASP A 95 6.11 0.86 9.08
N LEU A 96 7.32 1.29 8.76
CA LEU A 96 8.19 2.05 9.65
C LEU A 96 8.19 3.51 9.24
N VAL A 97 8.07 4.42 10.21
CA VAL A 97 8.11 5.87 9.97
C VAL A 97 9.49 6.39 10.34
N LEU A 98 10.18 6.97 9.38
CA LEU A 98 11.61 7.28 9.47
C LEU A 98 11.88 8.75 9.11
N LEU A 99 12.78 9.38 9.83
CA LEU A 99 13.44 10.59 9.34
C LEU A 99 14.44 10.25 8.24
N GLN A 100 14.77 11.21 7.40
CA GLN A 100 15.71 11.04 6.29
C GLN A 100 17.03 10.37 6.74
N ASP A 101 17.59 10.78 7.87
CA ASP A 101 18.85 10.24 8.37
C ASP A 101 18.73 8.84 8.98
N GLU A 102 17.50 8.40 9.28
CA GLU A 102 17.21 7.04 9.78
C GLU A 102 17.03 6.04 8.64
N VAL A 103 16.68 6.48 7.41
CA VAL A 103 16.31 5.60 6.28
C VAL A 103 17.41 4.57 5.99
N ASN A 104 18.59 5.01 5.62
CA ASN A 104 19.66 4.08 5.21
C ASN A 104 20.20 3.22 6.35
N PRO A 105 20.42 3.73 7.57
CA PRO A 105 20.79 2.88 8.71
C PRO A 105 19.75 1.78 9.01
N VAL A 106 18.48 2.12 9.05
CA VAL A 106 17.38 1.16 9.28
C VAL A 106 17.29 0.14 8.14
N LEU A 107 17.35 0.59 6.88
CA LEU A 107 17.34 -0.29 5.71
C LEU A 107 18.50 -1.29 5.75
N SER A 108 19.72 -0.84 6.03
CA SER A 108 20.89 -1.72 6.15
C SER A 108 20.71 -2.75 7.26
N ALA A 109 20.24 -2.31 8.44
CA ALA A 109 19.99 -3.20 9.56
C ALA A 109 18.92 -4.27 9.26
N LEU A 110 17.88 -3.94 8.50
CA LEU A 110 16.87 -4.90 8.04
C LEU A 110 17.50 -5.94 7.11
N LEU A 111 18.19 -5.49 6.06
CA LEU A 111 18.79 -6.36 5.06
C LEU A 111 19.87 -7.27 5.65
N ASP A 112 20.76 -6.74 6.49
CA ASP A 112 21.82 -7.49 7.16
C ASP A 112 21.25 -8.60 8.08
N ASN A 113 20.03 -8.42 8.58
CA ASN A 113 19.31 -9.39 9.39
C ASN A 113 18.30 -10.21 8.58
N GLY A 114 18.31 -10.12 7.25
CA GLY A 114 17.46 -10.91 6.35
C GLY A 114 15.96 -10.59 6.46
N ILE A 115 15.62 -9.36 6.78
CA ILE A 115 14.25 -8.81 6.64
C ILE A 115 14.18 -8.08 5.31
N ASP A 116 13.17 -8.39 4.51
CA ASP A 116 12.97 -7.77 3.21
C ASP A 116 12.38 -6.37 3.37
N VAL A 117 12.83 -5.45 2.50
CA VAL A 117 12.24 -4.13 2.34
C VAL A 117 11.44 -4.14 1.04
N THR A 118 10.14 -3.93 1.12
CA THR A 118 9.21 -4.05 -0.01
C THR A 118 8.81 -2.72 -0.61
N ALA A 119 8.93 -1.62 0.15
CA ALA A 119 8.74 -0.27 -0.35
C ALA A 119 9.47 0.77 0.51
N LEU A 120 9.80 1.91 -0.11
CA LEU A 120 10.24 3.12 0.55
C LEU A 120 9.56 4.30 -0.16
N HIS A 121 8.75 5.09 0.54
CA HIS A 121 7.91 6.12 -0.05
C HIS A 121 7.55 7.22 0.96
N ASN A 122 6.79 8.23 0.52
CA ASN A 122 6.26 9.32 1.34
C ASN A 122 4.73 9.22 1.44
N HIS A 123 4.17 9.71 2.56
CA HIS A 123 2.74 9.92 2.69
C HIS A 123 2.33 11.37 2.40
N PHE A 124 3.29 12.30 2.46
CA PHE A 124 3.05 13.73 2.32
C PHE A 124 4.10 14.37 1.40
N PHE A 125 3.76 15.52 0.79
CA PHE A 125 4.69 16.29 -0.03
C PHE A 125 5.38 17.42 0.74
N TRP A 126 4.69 18.05 1.70
CA TRP A 126 5.16 19.28 2.35
C TRP A 126 5.26 19.11 3.85
N ASP A 127 5.65 17.95 4.28
CA ASP A 127 5.89 17.63 5.66
C ASP A 127 7.23 18.21 6.15
N ASP A 128 7.20 18.73 7.37
CA ASP A 128 8.38 19.28 8.04
C ASP A 128 8.36 18.85 9.52
N PRO A 129 9.39 18.11 9.99
CA PRO A 129 10.47 17.50 9.22
C PRO A 129 9.96 16.45 8.22
N HIS A 130 10.73 16.26 7.15
CA HIS A 130 10.40 15.30 6.10
C HIS A 130 10.53 13.87 6.63
N VAL A 131 9.50 13.05 6.40
CA VAL A 131 9.44 11.65 6.85
C VAL A 131 9.23 10.69 5.69
N PHE A 132 9.77 9.49 5.85
CA PHE A 132 9.68 8.38 4.92
C PHE A 132 8.98 7.21 5.59
N TYR A 133 8.34 6.39 4.77
CA TYR A 133 7.65 5.17 5.19
C TYR A 133 8.32 3.98 4.50
N MET A 134 8.64 2.96 5.31
CA MET A 134 9.35 1.78 4.81
C MET A 134 8.55 0.53 5.14
N HIS A 135 8.06 -0.14 4.10
CA HIS A 135 7.42 -1.44 4.27
C HIS A 135 8.44 -2.54 4.41
N VAL A 136 8.21 -3.41 5.38
CA VAL A 136 9.07 -4.54 5.70
C VAL A 136 8.29 -5.84 5.68
N HIS A 137 8.99 -6.93 5.32
CA HIS A 137 8.42 -8.25 5.21
C HIS A 137 9.41 -9.30 5.69
N GLY A 138 8.90 -10.38 6.27
CA GLY A 138 9.72 -11.52 6.67
C GLY A 138 8.89 -12.76 6.95
N MET A 139 9.51 -13.92 6.73
CA MET A 139 8.93 -15.22 7.05
C MET A 139 9.83 -16.02 7.96
N GLY A 140 9.22 -16.82 8.86
CA GLY A 140 9.96 -17.69 9.76
C GLY A 140 9.26 -17.86 11.12
N LYS A 141 10.00 -18.28 12.13
CA LYS A 141 9.47 -18.36 13.49
C LYS A 141 9.33 -16.97 14.09
N ALA A 142 8.23 -16.70 14.78
CA ALA A 142 7.92 -15.38 15.35
C ALA A 142 9.06 -14.79 16.19
N ALA A 143 9.68 -15.60 17.08
CA ALA A 143 10.79 -15.15 17.91
C ALA A 143 12.05 -14.82 17.10
N ASP A 144 12.30 -15.53 15.98
CA ASP A 144 13.42 -15.24 15.09
C ASP A 144 13.18 -13.94 14.33
N LEU A 145 11.97 -13.73 13.81
CA LEU A 145 11.58 -12.49 13.15
C LEU A 145 11.72 -11.28 14.08
N ALA A 146 11.29 -11.43 15.34
CA ALA A 146 11.47 -10.38 16.36
C ALA A 146 12.95 -10.02 16.57
N ARG A 147 13.83 -11.03 16.71
CA ARG A 147 15.27 -10.81 16.89
C ARG A 147 15.91 -10.15 15.65
N ARG A 148 15.47 -10.51 14.46
CA ARG A 148 15.97 -10.00 13.18
C ARG A 148 15.54 -8.55 12.94
N VAL A 149 14.31 -8.19 13.27
CA VAL A 149 13.81 -6.81 13.05
C VAL A 149 14.27 -5.84 14.15
N LYS A 150 14.53 -6.33 15.37
CA LYS A 150 14.86 -5.47 16.51
C LYS A 150 16.03 -4.50 16.27
N PRO A 151 17.19 -4.90 15.69
CA PRO A 151 18.30 -3.96 15.45
C PRO A 151 17.88 -2.75 14.61
N ALA A 152 16.99 -2.93 13.65
CA ALA A 152 16.45 -1.83 12.84
C ALA A 152 15.51 -0.95 13.66
N LEU A 153 14.62 -1.54 14.47
CA LEU A 153 13.70 -0.79 15.32
C LEU A 153 14.42 0.03 16.40
N ASP A 154 15.55 -0.45 16.86
CA ASP A 154 16.38 0.24 17.87
C ASP A 154 17.12 1.47 17.30
N LEU A 155 17.17 1.64 15.98
CA LEU A 155 17.72 2.83 15.32
C LEU A 155 16.72 3.98 15.16
N ILE A 156 15.43 3.73 15.42
CA ILE A 156 14.36 4.70 15.20
C ILE A 156 14.17 5.58 16.43
N GLY A 157 14.04 6.89 16.24
CA GLY A 157 13.66 7.84 17.28
C GLY A 157 14.83 8.38 18.12
N HIS A 158 16.05 8.24 17.65
CA HIS A 158 17.25 8.76 18.35
C HIS A 158 17.65 10.17 17.94
N VAL A 159 17.04 10.72 16.89
CA VAL A 159 17.33 12.10 16.45
C VAL A 159 16.48 13.07 17.27
N LYS A 160 17.15 13.97 18.02
CA LYS A 160 16.47 15.06 18.73
C LYS A 160 16.19 16.20 17.77
N LEU A 161 14.92 16.42 17.45
CA LEU A 161 14.46 17.58 16.69
C LEU A 161 14.05 18.70 17.64
N GLU A 162 14.42 19.94 17.31
CA GLU A 162 13.92 21.12 18.00
C GLU A 162 12.43 21.32 17.67
N ALA A 163 11.65 21.64 18.71
CA ALA A 163 10.20 21.71 18.56
C ALA A 163 9.76 22.98 17.84
N SER A 164 9.18 22.86 16.67
CA SER A 164 8.38 23.95 16.08
C SER A 164 7.05 24.09 16.82
N ALA A 165 6.68 25.32 17.19
CA ALA A 165 5.44 25.59 17.92
C ALA A 165 4.24 25.49 16.98
N ALA A 166 3.34 24.56 17.26
CA ALA A 166 2.06 24.45 16.56
C ALA A 166 1.09 25.53 17.01
N ALA A 167 0.50 26.27 16.07
CA ALA A 167 -0.61 27.17 16.32
C ALA A 167 -1.89 26.35 16.52
N SER A 168 -2.57 26.56 17.67
CA SER A 168 -3.91 26.01 17.88
C SER A 168 -4.92 26.86 17.09
N SER A 169 -5.56 26.31 16.09
CA SER A 169 -6.68 26.94 15.39
C SER A 169 -7.95 26.83 16.24
N GLY A 170 -8.53 27.97 16.64
CA GLY A 170 -9.91 28.02 17.14
C GLY A 170 -10.86 27.70 15.98
N GLY A 171 -11.87 26.84 16.22
CA GLY A 171 -12.86 26.44 15.22
C GLY A 171 -13.83 25.41 15.79
N THR A 172 -14.87 25.07 15.02
CA THR A 172 -15.83 24.03 15.41
C THR A 172 -15.17 22.65 15.40
N PRO A 173 -15.22 21.86 16.48
CA PRO A 173 -14.69 20.49 16.49
C PRO A 173 -15.28 19.64 15.35
N LEU A 174 -14.54 18.63 14.91
CA LEU A 174 -15.02 17.69 13.89
C LEU A 174 -16.32 16.99 14.34
N ASP A 175 -17.34 17.02 13.50
CA ASP A 175 -18.56 16.22 13.66
C ASP A 175 -18.29 14.81 13.13
N THR A 176 -17.75 13.96 14.00
CA THR A 176 -17.34 12.59 13.65
C THR A 176 -18.52 11.73 13.20
N ALA A 177 -19.72 11.93 13.75
CA ALA A 177 -20.92 11.22 13.32
C ALA A 177 -21.30 11.57 11.87
N LYS A 178 -21.15 12.84 11.50
CA LYS A 178 -21.41 13.30 10.14
C LYS A 178 -20.36 12.77 9.17
N LEU A 179 -19.08 12.76 9.56
CA LEU A 179 -18.00 12.18 8.75
C LEU A 179 -18.21 10.69 8.53
N ALA A 180 -18.57 9.93 9.57
CA ALA A 180 -18.93 8.52 9.48
C ALA A 180 -20.09 8.28 8.50
N LYS A 181 -21.15 9.08 8.62
CA LYS A 181 -22.32 9.00 7.74
C LYS A 181 -21.96 9.28 6.28
N ILE A 182 -21.12 10.27 6.00
CA ILE A 182 -20.67 10.58 4.62
C ILE A 182 -19.81 9.45 4.07
N ALA A 183 -18.85 8.96 4.86
CA ALA A 183 -17.97 7.88 4.47
C ALA A 183 -18.70 6.53 4.36
N GLY A 184 -19.82 6.37 5.06
CA GLY A 184 -20.56 5.10 5.16
C GLY A 184 -19.91 4.07 6.08
N HIS A 185 -18.96 4.49 6.90
CA HIS A 185 -18.21 3.64 7.83
C HIS A 185 -17.94 4.39 9.13
N GLU A 186 -18.04 3.68 10.25
CA GLU A 186 -17.65 4.21 11.56
C GLU A 186 -16.13 4.30 11.69
N GLY A 187 -15.67 5.23 12.50
CA GLY A 187 -14.26 5.44 12.80
C GLY A 187 -13.98 5.44 14.30
N GLU A 188 -12.71 5.56 14.62
CA GLU A 188 -12.22 5.61 16.00
C GLU A 188 -11.57 6.97 16.27
N GLN A 189 -11.86 7.55 17.45
CA GLN A 189 -11.26 8.79 17.90
C GLN A 189 -10.03 8.49 18.75
N THR A 190 -8.88 9.04 18.35
CA THR A 190 -7.63 8.99 19.12
C THR A 190 -7.07 10.40 19.31
N GLY A 191 -7.26 10.96 20.49
CA GLY A 191 -6.91 12.35 20.73
C GLY A 191 -7.67 13.29 19.78
N ALA A 192 -6.96 14.10 19.02
CA ALA A 192 -7.54 15.02 18.05
C ALA A 192 -7.83 14.39 16.68
N VAL A 193 -7.49 13.11 16.47
CA VAL A 193 -7.64 12.43 15.18
C VAL A 193 -8.86 11.53 15.18
N TYR A 194 -9.71 11.67 14.18
CA TYR A 194 -10.76 10.69 13.85
C TYR A 194 -10.31 9.86 12.65
N LYS A 195 -10.23 8.54 12.81
CA LYS A 195 -9.74 7.62 11.76
C LYS A 195 -10.78 6.57 11.41
N ILE A 196 -11.10 6.47 10.13
CA ILE A 196 -11.95 5.43 9.54
C ILE A 196 -11.04 4.42 8.88
N THR A 197 -11.24 3.12 9.14
CA THR A 197 -10.49 2.03 8.52
C THR A 197 -11.45 1.01 7.93
N VAL A 198 -11.26 0.69 6.66
CA VAL A 198 -12.07 -0.27 5.89
C VAL A 198 -11.16 -1.39 5.42
N GLY A 199 -11.38 -2.61 5.90
CA GLY A 199 -10.63 -3.79 5.45
C GLY A 199 -10.97 -4.18 4.01
N ARG A 200 -10.07 -4.95 3.38
CA ARG A 200 -10.26 -5.55 2.06
C ARG A 200 -10.40 -7.09 2.19
N ASP A 201 -11.25 -7.52 3.12
CA ASP A 201 -11.54 -8.95 3.36
C ASP A 201 -12.18 -9.62 2.13
N ASP A 202 -12.79 -8.82 1.24
CA ASP A 202 -13.31 -9.22 -0.06
C ASP A 202 -12.25 -9.88 -0.96
N LEU A 203 -10.97 -9.54 -0.79
CA LEU A 203 -9.87 -10.10 -1.57
C LEU A 203 -9.48 -11.52 -1.13
N GLY A 204 -9.86 -11.95 0.07
CA GLY A 204 -9.53 -13.28 0.61
C GLY A 204 -8.03 -13.59 0.58
N MET A 205 -7.19 -12.56 0.71
CA MET A 205 -5.76 -12.62 0.49
C MET A 205 -5.06 -13.56 1.48
N LYS A 206 -4.18 -14.40 0.96
CA LYS A 206 -3.36 -15.29 1.76
C LYS A 206 -1.92 -15.29 1.30
N GLU A 207 -1.01 -15.34 2.26
CA GLU A 207 0.41 -15.52 2.03
C GLU A 207 0.89 -16.76 2.78
N HIS A 208 1.42 -17.75 2.05
CA HIS A 208 1.77 -19.08 2.59
C HIS A 208 0.68 -19.69 3.50
N GLY A 209 -0.59 -19.42 3.14
CA GLY A 209 -1.77 -19.84 3.88
C GLY A 209 -2.14 -18.98 5.10
N ALA A 210 -1.29 -18.02 5.49
CA ALA A 210 -1.65 -17.00 6.47
C ALA A 210 -2.69 -16.05 5.87
N THR A 211 -3.73 -15.72 6.63
CA THR A 211 -4.72 -14.72 6.21
C THR A 211 -4.16 -13.32 6.42
N ILE A 212 -4.02 -12.57 5.32
CA ILE A 212 -3.65 -11.17 5.34
C ILE A 212 -4.94 -10.34 5.43
N ASN A 213 -5.10 -9.62 6.50
CA ASN A 213 -6.30 -8.83 6.81
C ASN A 213 -5.96 -7.37 7.11
N ALA A 214 -6.95 -6.57 7.50
CA ALA A 214 -6.78 -5.15 7.80
C ALA A 214 -5.69 -4.87 8.84
N ARG A 215 -5.47 -5.76 9.82
CA ARG A 215 -4.43 -5.59 10.84
C ARG A 215 -3.02 -5.83 10.30
N MET A 216 -2.91 -6.59 9.21
CA MET A 216 -1.66 -6.81 8.46
C MET A 216 -1.40 -5.73 7.40
N GLY A 217 -2.18 -4.63 7.38
CA GLY A 217 -2.03 -3.54 6.44
C GLY A 217 -2.89 -3.66 5.17
N LEU A 218 -3.72 -4.71 5.03
CA LEU A 218 -4.63 -4.86 3.90
C LEU A 218 -5.93 -4.08 4.18
N ASN A 219 -5.85 -2.76 4.10
CA ASN A 219 -6.97 -1.88 4.40
C ASN A 219 -6.89 -0.55 3.63
N THR A 220 -8.04 0.09 3.53
CA THR A 220 -8.20 1.48 3.11
C THR A 220 -8.54 2.31 4.34
N TRP A 221 -7.91 3.47 4.52
CA TRP A 221 -8.18 4.31 5.68
C TRP A 221 -8.15 5.80 5.35
N ALA A 222 -8.85 6.57 6.19
CA ALA A 222 -8.83 8.02 6.21
C ALA A 222 -8.69 8.52 7.65
N ALA A 223 -7.73 9.39 7.91
CA ALA A 223 -7.54 10.09 9.17
C ALA A 223 -7.86 11.57 8.99
N PHE A 224 -8.68 12.11 9.89
CA PHE A 224 -9.09 13.51 9.92
C PHE A 224 -8.55 14.19 11.16
N VAL A 225 -8.08 15.43 11.02
CA VAL A 225 -7.65 16.30 12.13
C VAL A 225 -7.97 17.76 11.80
N GLY A 226 -8.22 18.58 12.81
CA GLY A 226 -8.54 19.99 12.64
C GLY A 226 -9.97 20.34 13.07
N THR A 227 -10.61 21.24 12.33
CA THR A 227 -11.97 21.72 12.59
C THR A 227 -12.91 21.40 11.42
N GLN A 228 -14.22 21.62 11.60
CA GLN A 228 -15.19 21.44 10.51
C GLN A 228 -14.88 22.29 9.29
N GLU A 229 -14.39 23.51 9.51
CA GLU A 229 -14.12 24.50 8.47
C GLU A 229 -12.74 24.32 7.84
N ASP A 230 -11.74 23.90 8.63
CA ASP A 230 -10.34 23.72 8.21
C ASP A 230 -9.79 22.43 8.82
N ALA A 231 -10.03 21.35 8.14
CA ALA A 231 -9.53 20.03 8.45
C ALA A 231 -8.43 19.61 7.47
N ALA A 232 -7.62 18.66 7.90
CA ALA A 232 -6.76 17.87 7.04
C ALA A 232 -7.26 16.43 6.98
N ILE A 233 -7.12 15.80 5.81
CA ILE A 233 -7.30 14.36 5.59
C ILE A 233 -6.00 13.78 5.04
N ALA A 234 -5.63 12.62 5.55
CA ALA A 234 -4.64 11.76 4.93
C ALA A 234 -5.15 10.32 4.94
N GLY A 235 -4.68 9.52 4.01
CA GLY A 235 -5.13 8.14 3.95
C GLY A 235 -4.35 7.27 2.99
N ASP A 236 -4.80 6.03 2.94
CA ASP A 236 -4.30 4.99 2.07
C ASP A 236 -5.48 4.27 1.42
N VAL A 237 -5.36 3.88 0.16
CA VAL A 237 -6.37 3.11 -0.56
C VAL A 237 -5.74 1.82 -1.09
N ALA A 238 -6.23 0.68 -0.59
CA ALA A 238 -5.86 -0.65 -1.10
C ALA A 238 -6.73 -1.00 -2.32
N MET A 239 -6.10 -1.24 -3.46
CA MET A 239 -6.76 -1.38 -4.76
C MET A 239 -6.29 -2.63 -5.50
N LEU A 240 -7.19 -3.23 -6.27
CA LEU A 240 -6.81 -4.09 -7.38
C LEU A 240 -6.33 -3.24 -8.57
N GLU A 241 -5.68 -3.86 -9.53
CA GLU A 241 -5.09 -3.18 -10.69
C GLU A 241 -6.13 -2.38 -11.49
N ASP A 242 -7.33 -2.92 -11.67
CA ASP A 242 -8.44 -2.26 -12.40
C ASP A 242 -9.13 -1.15 -11.59
N GLU A 243 -8.99 -1.13 -10.27
CA GLU A 243 -9.52 -0.10 -9.37
C GLU A 243 -8.63 1.17 -9.33
N VAL A 244 -7.35 1.08 -9.69
CA VAL A 244 -6.37 2.18 -9.57
C VAL A 244 -6.81 3.44 -10.32
N THR A 245 -7.08 3.33 -11.61
CA THR A 245 -7.46 4.49 -12.43
C THR A 245 -8.79 5.12 -12.02
N PRO A 246 -9.87 4.38 -11.71
CA PRO A 246 -11.09 4.94 -11.15
C PRO A 246 -10.88 5.69 -9.83
N VAL A 247 -10.12 5.14 -8.90
CA VAL A 247 -9.80 5.76 -7.60
C VAL A 247 -9.01 7.05 -7.80
N LEU A 248 -7.96 7.05 -8.64
CA LEU A 248 -7.19 8.24 -8.97
C LEU A 248 -8.08 9.38 -9.48
N LYS A 249 -8.99 9.08 -10.41
CA LYS A 249 -9.93 10.06 -10.96
C LYS A 249 -10.87 10.59 -9.87
N ALA A 250 -11.38 9.72 -8.99
CA ALA A 250 -12.27 10.10 -7.91
C ALA A 250 -11.58 11.05 -6.92
N LEU A 251 -10.37 10.73 -6.45
CA LEU A 251 -9.59 11.58 -5.55
C LEU A 251 -9.30 12.94 -6.17
N ARG A 252 -8.76 12.98 -7.38
CA ARG A 252 -8.40 14.23 -8.07
C ARG A 252 -9.61 15.12 -8.37
N LYS A 253 -10.75 14.52 -8.77
CA LYS A 253 -12.00 15.25 -8.99
C LYS A 253 -12.51 15.95 -7.73
N ASN A 254 -12.24 15.37 -6.55
CA ASN A 254 -12.62 15.93 -5.25
C ASN A 254 -11.53 16.81 -4.61
N GLY A 255 -10.45 17.12 -5.34
CA GLY A 255 -9.39 18.02 -4.90
C GLY A 255 -8.45 17.41 -3.86
N LEU A 256 -8.38 16.08 -3.77
CA LEU A 256 -7.41 15.38 -2.95
C LEU A 256 -6.14 15.12 -3.75
N ASP A 257 -4.99 15.41 -3.16
CA ASP A 257 -3.69 15.21 -3.79
C ASP A 257 -3.25 13.75 -3.63
N VAL A 258 -2.81 13.15 -4.73
CA VAL A 258 -2.20 11.82 -4.72
C VAL A 258 -0.71 11.98 -4.48
N VAL A 259 -0.19 11.30 -3.47
CA VAL A 259 1.21 11.44 -3.00
C VAL A 259 2.07 10.29 -3.49
N ALA A 260 1.61 9.06 -3.36
CA ALA A 260 2.36 7.88 -3.73
C ALA A 260 1.43 6.77 -4.25
N ILE A 261 1.98 5.92 -5.12
CA ILE A 261 1.38 4.65 -5.54
C ILE A 261 2.46 3.59 -5.37
N HIS A 262 2.16 2.52 -4.64
CA HIS A 262 3.17 1.54 -4.23
C HIS A 262 2.56 0.19 -3.88
N HIS A 263 3.39 -0.78 -3.54
CA HIS A 263 3.00 -2.09 -3.01
C HIS A 263 3.41 -2.20 -1.55
N HIS A 264 2.64 -2.94 -0.74
CA HIS A 264 3.07 -3.34 0.61
C HIS A 264 3.85 -4.66 0.57
N MET A 265 3.55 -5.52 -0.39
CA MET A 265 4.04 -6.88 -0.53
C MET A 265 4.60 -7.13 -1.93
N THR A 266 5.41 -8.17 -2.05
CA THR A 266 5.95 -8.64 -3.34
C THR A 266 5.58 -10.11 -3.52
N GLY A 267 5.17 -10.48 -4.74
CA GLY A 267 4.82 -11.88 -5.05
C GLY A 267 3.42 -12.32 -4.65
N ASP A 268 2.61 -11.42 -4.11
CA ASP A 268 1.22 -11.64 -3.70
C ASP A 268 0.27 -11.89 -4.89
N ARG A 269 -0.83 -12.58 -4.59
CA ARG A 269 -1.93 -12.80 -5.53
C ARG A 269 -3.27 -12.76 -4.76
N PRO A 270 -4.24 -11.95 -5.17
CA PRO A 270 -4.12 -10.92 -6.23
C PRO A 270 -3.09 -9.85 -5.89
N VAL A 271 -2.53 -9.18 -6.91
CA VAL A 271 -1.66 -8.01 -6.69
C VAL A 271 -2.49 -6.87 -6.13
N VAL A 272 -2.09 -6.35 -4.98
CA VAL A 272 -2.72 -5.20 -4.33
C VAL A 272 -1.81 -4.00 -4.42
N ILE A 273 -2.36 -2.91 -4.93
CA ILE A 273 -1.68 -1.64 -5.11
C ILE A 273 -2.24 -0.66 -4.07
N PHE A 274 -1.36 0.08 -3.43
CA PHE A 274 -1.71 1.05 -2.40
C PHE A 274 -1.44 2.47 -2.87
N LEU A 275 -2.20 3.44 -2.37
CA LEU A 275 -2.10 4.82 -2.78
C LEU A 275 -2.29 5.75 -1.59
N HIS A 276 -1.30 6.61 -1.33
CA HIS A 276 -1.43 7.67 -0.34
C HIS A 276 -1.99 8.95 -0.95
N TYR A 277 -2.86 9.61 -0.19
CA TYR A 277 -3.48 10.87 -0.56
C TYR A 277 -3.54 11.84 0.62
N TRP A 278 -3.63 13.11 0.28
CA TRP A 278 -3.69 14.24 1.20
C TRP A 278 -4.73 15.25 0.74
N GLY A 279 -5.31 15.99 1.69
CA GLY A 279 -6.14 17.14 1.40
C GLY A 279 -6.33 18.05 2.61
N ARG A 280 -6.65 19.34 2.35
CA ARG A 280 -7.01 20.31 3.38
C ARG A 280 -8.25 21.10 2.94
N GLY A 281 -9.16 21.37 3.87
CA GLY A 281 -10.37 22.15 3.65
C GLY A 281 -11.51 21.73 4.55
N PRO A 282 -12.77 22.07 4.20
CA PRO A 282 -13.93 21.66 4.98
C PRO A 282 -14.03 20.15 5.14
N ALA A 283 -14.18 19.66 6.39
CA ALA A 283 -14.12 18.24 6.75
C ALA A 283 -15.11 17.38 5.94
N GLU A 284 -16.33 17.87 5.72
CA GLU A 284 -17.34 17.14 4.96
C GLU A 284 -16.97 16.98 3.49
N LYS A 285 -16.34 17.98 2.87
CA LYS A 285 -15.85 17.89 1.50
C LYS A 285 -14.75 16.85 1.39
N LEU A 286 -13.85 16.80 2.36
CA LEU A 286 -12.78 15.80 2.42
C LEU A 286 -13.35 14.39 2.60
N ALA A 287 -14.35 14.22 3.49
CA ALA A 287 -15.04 12.95 3.69
C ALA A 287 -15.79 12.48 2.43
N ALA A 288 -16.41 13.40 1.68
CA ALA A 288 -17.04 13.08 0.40
C ALA A 288 -16.02 12.63 -0.66
N GLY A 289 -14.82 13.21 -0.65
CA GLY A 289 -13.71 12.76 -1.50
C GLY A 289 -13.24 11.35 -1.18
N PHE A 290 -13.14 11.03 0.11
CA PHE A 290 -12.83 9.67 0.57
C PHE A 290 -13.94 8.68 0.19
N ARG A 291 -15.23 9.05 0.39
CA ARG A 291 -16.37 8.23 -0.03
C ARG A 291 -16.32 7.93 -1.54
N ALA A 292 -16.01 8.93 -2.34
CA ALA A 292 -15.89 8.75 -3.79
C ALA A 292 -14.76 7.78 -4.18
N ALA A 293 -13.67 7.71 -3.41
CA ALA A 293 -12.64 6.67 -3.60
C ALA A 293 -13.17 5.28 -3.21
N LEU A 294 -13.84 5.16 -2.06
CA LEU A 294 -14.43 3.90 -1.59
C LEU A 294 -15.46 3.34 -2.57
N ASP A 295 -16.22 4.18 -3.27
CA ASP A 295 -17.20 3.77 -4.28
C ASP A 295 -16.56 3.09 -5.52
N ASN A 296 -15.24 3.17 -5.65
CA ASN A 296 -14.48 2.59 -6.76
C ASN A 296 -13.61 1.38 -6.34
N ILE A 297 -13.77 0.87 -5.12
CA ILE A 297 -13.09 -0.33 -4.62
C ILE A 297 -14.10 -1.34 -4.05
N GLY A 298 -13.77 -2.63 -4.09
CA GLY A 298 -14.49 -3.70 -3.38
C GLY A 298 -15.92 -3.95 -3.84
N GLY A 299 -16.42 -3.18 -4.77
CA GLY A 299 -17.67 -3.42 -5.45
C GLY A 299 -17.38 -4.13 -6.75
N GLY A 300 -17.80 -5.36 -6.91
CA GLY A 300 -17.96 -5.84 -8.27
C GLY A 300 -18.72 -4.75 -9.03
N HIS A 301 -18.24 -4.36 -10.20
CA HIS A 301 -18.85 -3.35 -11.07
C HIS A 301 -20.28 -3.76 -11.51
N ALA A 302 -21.19 -3.85 -10.54
CA ALA A 302 -22.61 -3.97 -10.78
C ALA A 302 -23.15 -2.59 -11.17
N GLY A 303 -22.81 -2.12 -12.36
CA GLY A 303 -23.36 -0.85 -12.83
C GLY A 303 -22.74 -0.19 -14.05
N MET A 304 -21.61 -0.65 -14.54
CA MET A 304 -21.22 -0.29 -15.91
C MET A 304 -21.85 -1.33 -16.83
N SER A 305 -22.96 -0.93 -17.44
CA SER A 305 -23.55 -1.64 -18.57
C SER A 305 -22.44 -2.13 -19.48
N ALA A 306 -22.28 -3.44 -19.54
CA ALA A 306 -21.59 -4.05 -20.63
C ALA A 306 -22.23 -3.47 -21.90
N HIS A 307 -21.48 -2.67 -22.64
CA HIS A 307 -21.76 -2.59 -24.06
C HIS A 307 -21.62 -4.03 -24.52
N SER A 308 -22.79 -4.64 -24.73
CA SER A 308 -22.94 -5.91 -25.36
C SER A 308 -22.47 -5.77 -26.80
N ASP A 309 -21.16 -5.88 -27.01
CA ASP A 309 -20.65 -6.36 -28.27
C ASP A 309 -20.57 -7.88 -28.14
N SER A 310 -21.64 -8.50 -28.62
CA SER A 310 -21.72 -9.92 -28.89
C SER A 310 -20.75 -10.27 -30.00
N SER A 311 -19.49 -10.56 -29.65
CA SER A 311 -18.64 -11.44 -30.41
C SER A 311 -17.78 -12.22 -29.41
N SER A 312 -18.17 -13.45 -29.23
CA SER A 312 -17.34 -14.50 -28.63
C SER A 312 -16.07 -14.65 -29.47
N GLN A 313 -15.03 -13.92 -29.12
CA GLN A 313 -13.68 -14.14 -29.66
C GLN A 313 -12.79 -14.67 -28.55
N GLU A 314 -12.23 -15.83 -28.81
CA GLU A 314 -11.31 -16.54 -27.92
C GLU A 314 -10.05 -15.73 -27.60
N PRO A 315 -9.36 -16.00 -26.45
CA PRO A 315 -8.17 -15.27 -26.02
C PRO A 315 -7.01 -15.20 -27.03
N ASN A 316 -7.05 -16.04 -28.07
CA ASN A 316 -6.04 -16.09 -29.14
C ASN A 316 -6.09 -14.88 -30.09
N ASP A 317 -7.22 -14.17 -30.19
CA ASP A 317 -7.33 -13.06 -31.15
C ASP A 317 -6.71 -11.76 -30.63
N ILE A 318 -6.66 -11.55 -29.31
CA ILE A 318 -5.98 -10.41 -28.70
C ILE A 318 -4.47 -10.51 -28.93
N VAL A 319 -3.91 -11.72 -28.79
CA VAL A 319 -2.47 -11.95 -29.05
C VAL A 319 -2.14 -11.72 -30.52
N ASN A 320 -3.05 -12.10 -31.43
CA ASN A 320 -2.87 -11.87 -32.85
C ASN A 320 -3.09 -10.41 -33.26
N ALA A 321 -4.02 -9.69 -32.62
CA ALA A 321 -4.22 -8.25 -32.85
C ALA A 321 -3.01 -7.42 -32.40
N VAL A 322 -2.42 -7.74 -31.23
CA VAL A 322 -1.19 -7.12 -30.74
C VAL A 322 0.01 -7.46 -31.64
N LYS A 323 0.10 -8.70 -32.14
CA LYS A 323 1.14 -9.07 -33.13
C LYS A 323 1.02 -8.29 -34.43
N VAL A 324 -0.19 -8.12 -34.96
CA VAL A 324 -0.42 -7.40 -36.23
C VAL A 324 -0.13 -5.91 -36.10
N THR A 325 -0.46 -5.27 -34.97
CA THR A 325 -0.13 -3.86 -34.73
C THR A 325 1.37 -3.66 -34.46
N ALA A 326 2.04 -4.59 -33.78
CA ALA A 326 3.49 -4.54 -33.55
C ALA A 326 4.32 -4.71 -34.84
N GLN A 327 3.77 -5.38 -35.86
CA GLN A 327 4.45 -5.55 -37.16
C GLN A 327 4.36 -4.32 -38.07
N LYS A 328 3.50 -3.33 -37.75
CA LYS A 328 3.28 -2.18 -38.65
C LYS A 328 4.04 -0.93 -38.28
N ASP A 329 4.44 -0.77 -37.03
CA ASP A 329 5.21 0.39 -36.56
C ASP A 329 6.04 0.02 -35.32
N CYS A 330 7.34 0.26 -35.39
CA CYS A 330 8.22 0.05 -34.23
C CYS A 330 8.21 1.22 -33.24
N GLY A 331 7.36 2.23 -33.44
CA GLY A 331 7.25 3.41 -32.59
C GLY A 331 8.41 4.41 -32.74
N CYS A 332 9.34 4.19 -33.66
CA CYS A 332 10.43 5.14 -33.93
C CYS A 332 10.04 6.30 -34.87
N GLY A 333 8.79 6.33 -35.35
CA GLY A 333 8.27 7.35 -36.28
C GLY A 333 8.85 7.29 -37.70
N GLN A 334 9.66 6.28 -38.04
CA GLN A 334 10.35 6.16 -39.33
C GLN A 334 10.13 4.80 -40.01
N CYS A 335 9.19 3.99 -39.49
CA CYS A 335 8.88 2.69 -40.10
C CYS A 335 7.92 2.86 -41.26
N ALA A 336 8.30 2.34 -42.44
CA ALA A 336 7.38 2.18 -43.54
C ALA A 336 6.43 1.00 -43.28
N ALA A 337 5.22 1.02 -43.87
CA ALA A 337 4.14 0.03 -43.64
C ALA A 337 4.48 -1.44 -43.94
N LYS A 338 5.70 -1.75 -44.30
CA LYS A 338 6.21 -3.10 -44.71
C LYS A 338 7.41 -3.65 -43.92
N GLY A 339 7.75 -3.08 -42.75
CA GLY A 339 8.81 -3.59 -41.88
C GLY A 339 9.82 -2.52 -41.43
N CYS A 340 10.75 -2.91 -40.56
CA CYS A 340 11.74 -2.05 -39.92
C CYS A 340 12.94 -1.68 -40.82
N ASP A 341 12.75 -1.37 -42.06
CA ASP A 341 13.84 -0.93 -42.96
C ASP A 341 14.63 0.29 -42.45
N PRO A 342 14.01 1.31 -41.79
CA PRO A 342 14.73 2.47 -41.26
C PRO A 342 15.58 2.16 -40.02
N CYS A 343 15.44 1.04 -39.36
CA CYS A 343 16.23 0.68 -38.18
C CYS A 343 17.68 0.32 -38.48
N LYS A 344 18.09 0.26 -39.76
CA LYS A 344 19.47 0.01 -40.16
C LYS A 344 20.42 1.07 -39.60
N GLY A 345 21.09 0.76 -38.49
CA GLY A 345 22.17 1.52 -37.88
C GLY A 345 21.74 2.78 -37.07
N LYS A 346 20.49 2.91 -36.63
CA LYS A 346 20.03 4.02 -35.77
C LYS A 346 19.35 3.53 -34.49
N ASN A 347 19.43 4.33 -33.44
CA ASN A 347 18.72 4.05 -32.16
C ASN A 347 17.22 3.93 -32.39
N CYS A 348 16.67 2.75 -32.14
CA CYS A 348 15.24 2.47 -32.21
C CYS A 348 14.69 2.36 -30.81
N HIS A 349 13.97 3.38 -30.35
CA HIS A 349 13.39 3.42 -29.01
C HIS A 349 12.44 2.24 -28.75
N TYR A 350 11.71 1.77 -29.76
CA TYR A 350 10.81 0.64 -29.62
C TYR A 350 11.58 -0.68 -29.45
N CYS A 351 12.67 -0.88 -30.21
CA CYS A 351 13.56 -2.02 -30.05
C CYS A 351 14.20 -2.04 -28.65
N VAL A 352 14.62 -0.89 -28.12
CA VAL A 352 15.15 -0.74 -26.76
C VAL A 352 14.12 -1.20 -25.73
N ALA A 353 12.90 -0.64 -25.77
CA ALA A 353 11.85 -0.95 -24.82
C ALA A 353 11.46 -2.45 -24.85
N LYS A 354 11.34 -3.03 -26.04
CA LYS A 354 10.93 -4.42 -26.19
C LYS A 354 12.05 -5.42 -25.85
N ALA A 355 13.32 -5.09 -26.12
CA ALA A 355 14.46 -5.89 -25.71
C ALA A 355 14.59 -6.02 -24.18
N LEU A 356 14.22 -4.96 -23.44
CA LEU A 356 14.21 -4.99 -21.98
C LEU A 356 13.13 -5.92 -21.39
N VAL A 357 12.00 -6.09 -22.10
CA VAL A 357 10.86 -6.89 -21.59
C VAL A 357 10.90 -8.35 -22.04
N VAL A 358 11.26 -8.62 -23.31
CA VAL A 358 11.11 -9.96 -23.93
C VAL A 358 12.39 -10.54 -24.53
N LYS A 359 13.53 -9.89 -24.40
CA LYS A 359 14.79 -10.26 -25.06
C LYS A 359 14.70 -10.32 -26.60
N ASP A 360 13.67 -9.71 -27.16
CA ASP A 360 13.43 -9.65 -28.61
C ASP A 360 12.83 -8.28 -28.94
N CYS A 361 13.34 -7.62 -29.96
CA CYS A 361 12.80 -6.32 -30.42
C CYS A 361 11.50 -6.46 -31.24
N GLY A 362 11.06 -7.69 -31.52
CA GLY A 362 9.85 -7.99 -32.31
C GLY A 362 9.98 -7.66 -33.80
N CYS A 363 11.19 -7.37 -34.30
CA CYS A 363 11.41 -7.17 -35.73
C CYS A 363 11.57 -8.48 -36.50
N GLY A 364 11.53 -9.63 -35.82
CA GLY A 364 11.69 -10.98 -36.39
C GLY A 364 13.10 -11.33 -36.83
N GLY A 365 14.09 -10.47 -36.59
CA GLY A 365 15.48 -10.67 -37.00
C GLY A 365 16.48 -10.71 -35.85
N CYS A 366 16.02 -10.79 -34.59
CA CYS A 366 16.89 -10.89 -33.43
C CYS A 366 17.07 -12.36 -33.02
N ASP A 367 18.31 -12.78 -32.90
CA ASP A 367 18.71 -14.08 -32.35
C ASP A 367 19.80 -13.90 -31.27
N ALA A 368 20.30 -15.02 -30.72
CA ALA A 368 21.35 -15.00 -29.71
C ALA A 368 22.69 -14.39 -30.18
N LYS A 369 22.83 -14.10 -31.47
CA LYS A 369 24.05 -13.52 -32.10
C LYS A 369 23.86 -12.02 -32.44
N GLY A 370 22.68 -11.47 -32.24
CA GLY A 370 22.36 -10.07 -32.53
C GLY A 370 21.13 -9.88 -33.43
N CYS A 371 20.86 -8.67 -33.86
CA CYS A 371 19.73 -8.35 -34.72
C CYS A 371 20.21 -8.21 -36.19
N SER A 372 19.78 -9.13 -37.05
CA SER A 372 20.10 -9.10 -38.48
C SER A 372 19.47 -7.92 -39.21
N MET A 373 18.39 -7.33 -38.65
CA MET A 373 17.65 -6.21 -39.24
C MET A 373 18.21 -4.84 -38.86
N CYS A 374 18.83 -4.70 -37.69
CA CYS A 374 19.35 -3.42 -37.18
C CYS A 374 20.84 -3.18 -37.55
N GLY A 375 21.55 -4.20 -38.10
CA GLY A 375 22.95 -4.10 -38.50
C GLY A 375 23.95 -3.91 -37.35
N PRO A 376 25.27 -3.94 -37.62
CA PRO A 376 26.33 -3.92 -36.59
C PRO A 376 26.59 -2.56 -35.93
N GLY A 377 25.59 -1.71 -35.80
CA GLY A 377 25.71 -0.39 -35.19
C GLY A 377 24.56 -0.06 -34.23
N CYS A 378 23.61 -0.96 -34.02
CA CYS A 378 22.50 -0.74 -33.11
C CYS A 378 22.96 -0.84 -31.64
N ASP A 379 22.89 0.25 -30.90
CA ASP A 379 23.34 0.29 -29.49
C ASP A 379 22.59 -0.68 -28.59
N VAL A 380 21.36 -1.06 -28.93
CA VAL A 380 20.59 -2.09 -28.21
C VAL A 380 21.22 -3.48 -28.36
N CYS A 381 21.72 -3.79 -29.54
CA CYS A 381 22.38 -5.08 -29.79
C CYS A 381 23.76 -5.18 -29.12
N LYS A 382 24.43 -4.06 -28.89
CA LYS A 382 25.71 -4.00 -28.15
C LYS A 382 25.58 -4.40 -26.68
N PHE A 383 24.47 -4.08 -26.04
CA PHE A 383 24.21 -4.47 -24.65
C PHE A 383 24.00 -5.98 -24.45
N HIS A 384 23.54 -6.67 -25.47
CA HIS A 384 23.35 -8.14 -25.42
C HIS A 384 24.59 -8.94 -25.76
N LEU A 385 25.62 -8.32 -26.34
CA LEU A 385 26.87 -8.99 -26.77
C LEU A 385 28.02 -8.77 -25.78
N ALA A 386 27.83 -8.04 -24.68
CA ALA A 386 28.82 -7.96 -23.62
C ALA A 386 28.87 -9.33 -22.91
N PRO A 387 30.00 -10.07 -22.94
CA PRO A 387 30.11 -11.30 -22.18
C PRO A 387 29.97 -10.95 -20.70
N SER A 388 29.11 -11.67 -19.99
CA SER A 388 29.11 -11.67 -18.54
C SER A 388 30.54 -11.95 -18.09
N ALA A 389 31.18 -11.05 -17.37
CA ALA A 389 32.47 -11.26 -16.75
C ALA A 389 32.34 -12.40 -15.74
N ALA A 390 32.51 -13.61 -16.24
CA ALA A 390 32.75 -14.79 -15.42
C ALA A 390 34.12 -14.61 -14.80
N ALA A 391 34.16 -14.62 -13.51
CA ALA A 391 35.35 -14.61 -12.69
C ALA A 391 36.37 -15.62 -13.20
N SER A 392 37.48 -15.14 -13.75
CA SER A 392 38.70 -15.93 -13.89
C SER A 392 39.64 -15.55 -12.76
N SER A 393 39.58 -16.35 -11.70
CA SER A 393 40.70 -16.51 -10.77
C SER A 393 41.82 -17.25 -11.48
N SER A 394 42.90 -16.60 -11.84
CA SER A 394 44.17 -17.26 -12.04
C SER A 394 45.25 -16.45 -11.34
N GLY A 395 45.83 -17.10 -10.34
CA GLY A 395 46.96 -16.60 -9.63
C GLY A 395 48.21 -16.46 -10.50
N ALA A 396 49.02 -15.50 -10.14
CA ALA A 396 50.44 -15.52 -10.47
C ALA A 396 51.21 -14.90 -9.32
N ALA A 397 52.20 -15.67 -8.92
CA ALA A 397 53.06 -15.46 -7.78
C ALA A 397 54.08 -14.34 -8.03
N SER A 398 54.46 -13.73 -6.86
CA SER A 398 55.82 -13.40 -6.46
C SER A 398 56.84 -12.93 -7.50
N THR A 399 57.35 -11.72 -7.34
CA THR A 399 58.79 -11.52 -7.04
C THR A 399 59.02 -10.07 -6.65
N LYS A 400 59.58 -9.86 -5.45
CA LYS A 400 60.45 -8.72 -5.14
C LYS A 400 61.81 -8.96 -5.82
N PRO A 401 62.61 -7.91 -6.16
CA PRO A 401 63.61 -7.47 -5.22
C PRO A 401 63.95 -5.96 -5.26
N ASN A 402 64.56 -5.59 -4.18
CA ASN A 402 65.36 -4.43 -3.81
C ASN A 402 64.61 -3.13 -3.48
#